data_f93c48edb7e98385a2e29979c217c753
#
_entry.id   f93c48edb7e98385a2e29979c217c753
#
_cell.length_a   1.000
_cell.length_b   1.000
_cell.length_c   1.000
_cell.angle_alpha   90.00
_cell.angle_beta   90.00
_cell.angle_gamma   90.00
#
_symmetry.space_group_name_H-M   'P 1'
#
loop_
_entity.id
_entity.type
_entity.pdbx_description
1 polymer ?
#
loop_
_entity_poly.entity_id
_entity_poly.type
_entity_poly.pdbx_seq_one_letter_code
_entity_poly.pdbx_strand_id
1 'polypeptide(L)'
;MNPVKALENHGQAVWLDFLARGFVAKGELKKLIDTDGVKGVTSNPSIFEKAIGSSDEYDSAVGQALKRGDRPVAELFEQLAVEDIQHAADVLRPVYDHLKGEDGFVSLEVSPYLAMDTKRSIAEAERLWKDVKRKNLMV
;
A
#
# COMPACT_ATOMS: atom_id res chain seq x y z
N MET A 1 -3.69 29.05 3.16
CA MET A 1 -3.07 28.14 2.16
C MET A 1 -2.49 26.97 2.94
N ASN A 2 -2.71 25.72 2.54
CA ASN A 2 -2.13 24.57 3.20
C ASN A 2 -0.62 24.49 2.88
N PRO A 3 0.29 24.54 3.88
CA PRO A 3 1.72 24.58 3.63
C PRO A 3 2.26 23.28 3.04
N VAL A 4 1.64 22.13 3.35
CA VAL A 4 2.01 20.83 2.79
C VAL A 4 1.74 20.83 1.29
N LYS A 5 0.53 21.25 0.90
CA LYS A 5 0.16 21.35 -0.51
C LYS A 5 1.00 22.39 -1.28
N ALA A 6 1.48 23.42 -0.60
CA ALA A 6 2.31 24.44 -1.23
C ALA A 6 3.69 23.93 -1.68
N LEU A 7 4.15 22.77 -1.18
CA LEU A 7 5.38 22.11 -1.63
C LEU A 7 5.34 21.75 -3.12
N GLU A 8 4.16 21.56 -3.68
CA GLU A 8 3.98 21.33 -5.13
C GLU A 8 4.55 22.46 -5.96
N ASN A 9 4.46 23.72 -5.49
CA ASN A 9 5.01 24.89 -6.17
C ASN A 9 6.55 24.85 -6.27
N HIS A 10 7.18 24.00 -5.48
CA HIS A 10 8.62 23.78 -5.47
C HIS A 10 9.03 22.44 -6.10
N GLY A 11 8.11 21.80 -6.84
CA GLY A 11 8.36 20.52 -7.49
C GLY A 11 8.46 19.33 -6.52
N GLN A 12 7.92 19.47 -5.31
CA GLN A 12 7.94 18.40 -4.31
C GLN A 12 6.60 17.68 -4.25
N ALA A 13 6.63 16.35 -4.26
CA ALA A 13 5.49 15.49 -4.02
C ALA A 13 5.53 14.97 -2.57
N VAL A 14 4.41 15.06 -1.88
CA VAL A 14 4.30 14.55 -0.50
C VAL A 14 3.70 13.15 -0.54
N TRP A 15 4.41 12.21 0.07
CA TRP A 15 3.96 10.84 0.25
C TRP A 15 3.73 10.54 1.73
N LEU A 16 2.74 9.71 2.02
CA LEU A 16 2.39 9.28 3.37
C LEU A 16 3.09 7.95 3.68
N ASP A 17 3.89 7.91 4.74
CA ASP A 17 4.53 6.67 5.24
C ASP A 17 3.63 6.00 6.28
N PHE A 18 2.46 5.58 5.85
CA PHE A 18 1.46 4.92 6.69
C PHE A 18 0.40 4.24 5.83
N LEU A 19 -0.01 3.04 6.24
CA LEU A 19 -1.15 2.34 5.64
C LEU A 19 -1.85 1.46 6.70
N ALA A 20 -3.17 1.53 6.74
CA ALA A 20 -4.03 0.64 7.52
C ALA A 20 -5.38 0.51 6.83
N ARG A 21 -6.01 -0.67 6.93
CA ARG A 21 -7.28 -0.99 6.26
C ARG A 21 -8.36 0.03 6.60
N GLY A 22 -8.58 0.28 7.89
CA GLY A 22 -9.58 1.21 8.36
C GLY A 22 -9.33 2.67 7.95
N PHE A 23 -8.07 3.07 7.87
CA PHE A 23 -7.69 4.40 7.41
C PHE A 23 -8.14 4.63 5.96
N VAL A 24 -7.95 3.63 5.11
CA VAL A 24 -8.41 3.69 3.71
C VAL A 24 -9.94 3.61 3.63
N ALA A 25 -10.55 2.65 4.34
CA ALA A 25 -12.00 2.41 4.30
C ALA A 25 -12.82 3.58 4.85
N LYS A 26 -12.33 4.29 5.86
CA LYS A 26 -12.98 5.48 6.45
C LYS A 26 -12.78 6.74 5.61
N GLY A 27 -12.03 6.67 4.48
CA GLY A 27 -11.79 7.79 3.58
C GLY A 27 -10.73 8.78 4.06
N GLU A 28 -9.96 8.45 5.10
CA GLU A 28 -8.93 9.34 5.65
C GLU A 28 -7.80 9.57 4.63
N LEU A 29 -7.38 8.52 3.89
CA LEU A 29 -6.43 8.67 2.79
C LEU A 29 -6.95 9.65 1.73
N LYS A 30 -8.20 9.46 1.30
CA LYS A 30 -8.81 10.37 0.31
C LYS A 30 -8.84 11.81 0.80
N LYS A 31 -9.17 12.03 2.07
CA LYS A 31 -9.15 13.35 2.68
C LYS A 31 -7.78 14.00 2.61
N LEU A 32 -6.69 13.29 2.94
CA LEU A 32 -5.32 13.81 2.82
C LEU A 32 -4.95 14.16 1.37
N ILE A 33 -5.38 13.34 0.41
CA ILE A 33 -5.19 13.65 -1.01
C ILE A 33 -5.88 14.99 -1.36
N ASP A 34 -7.12 15.14 -0.97
CA ASP A 34 -7.94 16.32 -1.34
C ASP A 34 -7.47 17.58 -0.61
N THR A 35 -7.11 17.50 0.68
CA THR A 35 -6.80 18.67 1.52
C THR A 35 -5.32 19.03 1.54
N ASP A 36 -4.45 18.03 1.57
CA ASP A 36 -3.01 18.21 1.79
C ASP A 36 -2.15 17.92 0.56
N GLY A 37 -2.77 17.42 -0.51
CA GLY A 37 -2.09 17.15 -1.77
C GLY A 37 -1.18 15.92 -1.71
N VAL A 38 -1.49 14.93 -0.84
CA VAL A 38 -0.76 13.66 -0.80
C VAL A 38 -0.86 12.98 -2.16
N LYS A 39 0.29 12.56 -2.71
CA LYS A 39 0.41 11.97 -4.05
C LYS A 39 0.85 10.52 -4.05
N GLY A 40 1.22 9.97 -2.93
CA GLY A 40 1.62 8.57 -2.83
C GLY A 40 1.59 8.06 -1.40
N VAL A 41 1.72 6.75 -1.28
CA VAL A 41 1.77 6.04 0.00
C VAL A 41 2.93 5.07 -0.04
N THR A 42 3.75 5.07 1.01
CA THR A 42 4.73 4.03 1.25
C THR A 42 4.21 3.01 2.24
N SER A 43 4.58 1.77 2.06
CA SER A 43 4.33 0.70 3.01
C SER A 43 5.58 -0.15 3.21
N ASN A 44 5.66 -0.81 4.34
CA ASN A 44 6.70 -1.78 4.65
C ASN A 44 6.16 -2.86 5.60
N PRO A 45 6.88 -3.97 5.82
CA PRO A 45 6.42 -5.03 6.70
C PRO A 45 6.06 -4.58 8.11
N SER A 46 6.78 -3.61 8.68
CA SER A 46 6.51 -3.11 10.03
C SER A 46 5.22 -2.28 10.12
N ILE A 47 4.86 -1.56 9.04
CA ILE A 47 3.58 -0.86 8.95
C ILE A 47 2.43 -1.87 8.98
N PHE A 48 2.52 -2.92 8.16
CA PHE A 48 1.49 -3.97 8.13
C PHE A 48 1.43 -4.78 9.43
N GLU A 49 2.58 -5.11 10.03
CA GLU A 49 2.63 -5.81 11.32
C GLU A 49 1.86 -5.03 12.39
N LYS A 50 2.09 -3.73 12.50
CA LYS A 50 1.38 -2.87 13.44
C LYS A 50 -0.11 -2.75 13.10
N ALA A 51 -0.45 -2.54 11.83
CA ALA A 51 -1.84 -2.40 11.41
C ALA A 51 -2.66 -3.67 11.68
N ILE A 52 -2.13 -4.84 11.33
CA ILE A 52 -2.80 -6.12 11.50
C ILE A 52 -2.84 -6.53 12.98
N GLY A 53 -1.71 -6.36 13.71
CA GLY A 53 -1.60 -6.83 15.10
C GLY A 53 -2.28 -5.95 16.14
N SER A 54 -2.61 -4.70 15.82
CA SER A 54 -3.20 -3.75 16.78
C SER A 54 -4.66 -3.40 16.51
N SER A 55 -5.31 -4.04 15.55
CA SER A 55 -6.66 -3.71 15.10
C SER A 55 -7.50 -4.95 14.87
N ASP A 56 -8.78 -4.89 15.25
CA ASP A 56 -9.80 -5.91 14.96
C ASP A 56 -10.35 -5.82 13.50
N GLU A 57 -9.92 -4.82 12.75
CA GLU A 57 -10.35 -4.60 11.37
C GLU A 57 -9.96 -5.74 10.41
N TYR A 58 -8.99 -6.58 10.80
CA TYR A 58 -8.54 -7.75 10.03
C TYR A 58 -9.18 -9.07 10.45
N ASP A 59 -9.86 -9.12 11.60
CA ASP A 59 -10.40 -10.36 12.18
C ASP A 59 -11.34 -11.10 11.24
N SER A 60 -12.19 -10.35 10.53
CA SER A 60 -13.12 -10.94 9.56
C SER A 60 -12.38 -11.56 8.37
N ALA A 61 -11.36 -10.90 7.85
CA ALA A 61 -10.56 -11.40 6.72
C ALA A 61 -9.71 -12.62 7.13
N VAL A 62 -9.10 -12.56 8.30
CA VAL A 62 -8.37 -13.69 8.90
C VAL A 62 -9.30 -14.87 9.11
N GLY A 63 -10.48 -14.67 9.72
CA GLY A 63 -11.46 -15.71 9.93
C GLY A 63 -11.98 -16.36 8.65
N GLN A 64 -12.15 -15.58 7.57
CA GLN A 64 -12.52 -16.11 6.26
C GLN A 64 -11.39 -16.92 5.61
N ALA A 65 -10.15 -16.45 5.74
CA ALA A 65 -8.99 -17.15 5.20
C ALA A 65 -8.78 -18.51 5.89
N LEU A 66 -8.91 -18.56 7.23
CA LEU A 66 -8.79 -19.79 8.00
C LEU A 66 -9.88 -20.81 7.66
N LYS A 67 -11.11 -20.37 7.35
CA LYS A 67 -12.18 -21.27 6.90
C LYS A 67 -11.90 -21.97 5.57
N ARG A 68 -10.99 -21.41 4.76
CA ARG A 68 -10.59 -21.99 3.46
C ARG A 68 -9.48 -23.04 3.60
N GLY A 69 -8.98 -23.27 4.79
CA GLY A 69 -7.94 -24.26 5.14
C GLY A 69 -6.73 -23.62 5.80
N ASP A 70 -5.94 -24.46 6.47
CA ASP A 70 -4.70 -24.04 7.10
C ASP A 70 -3.72 -23.50 6.04
N ARG A 71 -3.19 -22.31 6.29
CA ARG A 71 -2.19 -21.64 5.46
C ARG A 71 -1.01 -21.18 6.31
N PRO A 72 0.21 -21.14 5.75
CA PRO A 72 1.33 -20.50 6.41
C PRO A 72 0.97 -19.04 6.76
N VAL A 73 1.34 -18.61 7.96
CA VAL A 73 1.08 -17.24 8.44
C VAL A 73 1.60 -16.19 7.47
N ALA A 74 2.76 -16.45 6.86
CA ALA A 74 3.36 -15.55 5.87
C ALA A 74 2.47 -15.34 4.63
N GLU A 75 1.81 -16.39 4.14
CA GLU A 75 0.90 -16.29 3.00
C GLU A 75 -0.37 -15.50 3.36
N LEU A 76 -0.90 -15.70 4.56
CA LEU A 76 -2.03 -14.94 5.05
C LEU A 76 -1.68 -13.46 5.21
N PHE A 77 -0.53 -13.17 5.81
CA PHE A 77 -0.02 -11.81 5.95
C PHE A 77 0.12 -11.12 4.59
N GLU A 78 0.74 -11.79 3.63
CA GLU A 78 0.91 -11.26 2.28
C GLU A 78 -0.43 -10.99 1.59
N GLN A 79 -1.39 -11.92 1.71
CA GLN A 79 -2.73 -11.72 1.15
C GLN A 79 -3.38 -10.45 1.70
N LEU A 80 -3.34 -10.24 3.02
CA LEU A 80 -3.90 -9.06 3.66
C LEU A 80 -3.19 -7.78 3.21
N ALA A 81 -1.87 -7.82 3.10
CA ALA A 81 -1.08 -6.69 2.60
C ALA A 81 -1.42 -6.36 1.15
N VAL A 82 -1.52 -7.35 0.28
CA VAL A 82 -1.90 -7.16 -1.13
C VAL A 82 -3.29 -6.53 -1.25
N GLU A 83 -4.28 -6.99 -0.45
CA GLU A 83 -5.62 -6.40 -0.43
C GLU A 83 -5.59 -4.92 -0.03
N ASP A 84 -4.84 -4.57 1.00
CA ASP A 84 -4.74 -3.19 1.48
C ASP A 84 -4.01 -2.28 0.47
N ILE A 85 -2.96 -2.79 -0.18
CA ILE A 85 -2.27 -2.10 -1.28
C ILE A 85 -3.23 -1.86 -2.45
N GLN A 86 -4.05 -2.85 -2.81
CA GLN A 86 -5.05 -2.70 -3.86
C GLN A 86 -6.04 -1.57 -3.55
N HIS A 87 -6.55 -1.54 -2.32
CA HIS A 87 -7.50 -0.51 -1.89
C HIS A 87 -6.85 0.90 -1.90
N ALA A 88 -5.64 1.03 -1.39
CA ALA A 88 -4.91 2.29 -1.40
C ALA A 88 -4.59 2.76 -2.84
N ALA A 89 -4.19 1.83 -3.71
CA ALA A 89 -3.93 2.12 -5.11
C ALA A 89 -5.19 2.57 -5.85
N ASP A 90 -6.34 1.98 -5.54
CA ASP A 90 -7.63 2.40 -6.11
C ASP A 90 -8.01 3.82 -5.68
N VAL A 91 -7.75 4.20 -4.42
CA VAL A 91 -7.96 5.58 -3.91
C VAL A 91 -7.02 6.58 -4.57
N LEU A 92 -5.75 6.21 -4.83
CA LEU A 92 -4.75 7.05 -5.49
C LEU A 92 -4.86 7.04 -7.03
N ARG A 93 -5.64 6.14 -7.60
CA ARG A 93 -5.77 5.99 -9.05
C ARG A 93 -6.17 7.29 -9.78
N PRO A 94 -7.10 8.14 -9.28
CA PRO A 94 -7.40 9.41 -9.90
C PRO A 94 -6.21 10.37 -9.94
N VAL A 95 -5.34 10.36 -8.92
CA VAL A 95 -4.12 11.17 -8.89
C VAL A 95 -3.16 10.68 -9.98
N TYR A 96 -2.93 9.38 -10.06
CA TYR A 96 -2.10 8.73 -11.08
C TYR A 96 -2.56 9.07 -12.50
N ASP A 97 -3.84 8.93 -12.78
CA ASP A 97 -4.40 9.21 -14.11
C ASP A 97 -4.33 10.71 -14.45
N HIS A 98 -4.60 11.60 -13.49
CA HIS A 98 -4.50 13.05 -13.68
C HIS A 98 -3.06 13.49 -13.97
N LEU A 99 -2.10 12.92 -13.28
CA LEU A 99 -0.66 13.20 -13.45
C LEU A 99 -0.01 12.33 -14.55
N LYS A 100 -0.81 11.59 -15.33
CA LYS A 100 -0.35 10.77 -16.47
C LYS A 100 0.74 9.75 -16.09
N GLY A 101 0.69 9.24 -14.87
CA GLY A 101 1.64 8.26 -14.36
C GLY A 101 2.96 8.85 -13.82
N GLU A 102 3.05 10.16 -13.64
CA GLU A 102 4.23 10.78 -13.02
C GLU A 102 4.23 10.64 -11.50
N ASP A 103 3.04 10.47 -10.89
CA ASP A 103 2.86 10.23 -9.45
C ASP A 103 1.53 9.50 -9.18
N GLY A 104 1.10 9.35 -7.94
CA GLY A 104 -0.12 8.63 -7.57
C GLY A 104 0.10 7.15 -7.28
N PHE A 105 1.31 6.80 -6.80
CA PHE A 105 1.71 5.42 -6.54
C PHE A 105 1.49 4.99 -5.10
N VAL A 106 1.40 3.66 -4.93
CA VAL A 106 1.55 2.98 -3.64
C VAL A 106 2.75 2.06 -3.75
N SER A 107 3.64 2.05 -2.75
CA SER A 107 4.76 1.10 -2.72
C SER A 107 4.42 -0.15 -1.91
N LEU A 108 4.96 -1.27 -2.35
CA LEU A 108 4.98 -2.55 -1.64
C LEU A 108 6.41 -3.09 -1.65
N GLU A 109 6.90 -3.51 -0.50
CA GLU A 109 8.25 -4.05 -0.40
C GLU A 109 8.26 -5.58 -0.52
N VAL A 110 9.32 -6.11 -1.16
CA VAL A 110 9.61 -7.54 -1.13
C VAL A 110 10.06 -7.98 0.27
N SER A 111 10.04 -9.29 0.52
CA SER A 111 10.49 -9.83 1.80
C SER A 111 11.93 -9.39 2.14
N PRO A 112 12.20 -8.91 3.38
CA PRO A 112 13.53 -8.51 3.81
C PRO A 112 14.54 -9.66 3.81
N TYR A 113 14.09 -10.92 3.84
CA TYR A 113 14.95 -12.10 3.72
C TYR A 113 15.60 -12.24 2.34
N LEU A 114 15.16 -11.47 1.35
CA LEU A 114 15.70 -11.46 -0.01
C LEU A 114 16.76 -10.36 -0.23
N ALA A 115 17.06 -9.55 0.76
CA ALA A 115 17.95 -8.38 0.63
C ALA A 115 19.33 -8.68 0.00
N MET A 116 19.86 -9.90 0.19
CA MET A 116 21.15 -10.34 -0.37
C MET A 116 21.00 -11.25 -1.59
N ASP A 117 19.79 -11.43 -2.10
CA ASP A 117 19.51 -12.31 -3.25
C ASP A 117 18.81 -11.52 -4.37
N THR A 118 19.61 -10.94 -5.24
CA THR A 118 19.12 -10.12 -6.36
C THR A 118 18.15 -10.86 -7.28
N LYS A 119 18.44 -12.13 -7.61
CA LYS A 119 17.60 -12.90 -8.54
C LYS A 119 16.22 -13.17 -7.95
N ARG A 120 16.19 -13.59 -6.68
CA ARG A 120 14.93 -13.84 -6.00
C ARG A 120 14.17 -12.56 -5.72
N SER A 121 14.85 -11.46 -5.41
CA SER A 121 14.20 -10.14 -5.25
C SER A 121 13.49 -9.70 -6.52
N ILE A 122 14.13 -9.83 -7.69
CA ILE A 122 13.52 -9.50 -8.99
C ILE A 122 12.29 -10.37 -9.25
N ALA A 123 12.41 -11.69 -9.08
CA ALA A 123 11.32 -12.63 -9.31
C ALA A 123 10.12 -12.35 -8.38
N GLU A 124 10.40 -12.01 -7.13
CA GLU A 124 9.39 -11.68 -6.13
C GLU A 124 8.67 -10.35 -6.46
N ALA A 125 9.43 -9.33 -6.84
CA ALA A 125 8.86 -8.05 -7.28
C ALA A 125 7.92 -8.23 -8.48
N GLU A 126 8.33 -9.01 -9.48
CA GLU A 126 7.48 -9.33 -10.63
C GLU A 126 6.21 -10.09 -10.24
N ARG A 127 6.32 -11.02 -9.29
CA ARG A 127 5.17 -11.78 -8.78
C ARG A 127 4.19 -10.86 -8.07
N LEU A 128 4.67 -10.06 -7.11
CA LEU A 128 3.83 -9.13 -6.34
C LEU A 128 3.15 -8.11 -7.27
N TRP A 129 3.88 -7.59 -8.26
CA TRP A 129 3.30 -6.67 -9.23
C TRP A 129 2.14 -7.31 -10.02
N LYS A 130 2.28 -8.57 -10.40
CA LYS A 130 1.22 -9.35 -11.08
C LYS A 130 0.04 -9.63 -10.17
N ASP A 131 0.29 -9.90 -8.87
CA ASP A 131 -0.74 -10.25 -7.90
C ASP A 131 -1.58 -9.03 -7.50
N VAL A 132 -0.95 -7.87 -7.31
CA VAL A 132 -1.64 -6.62 -6.99
C VAL A 132 -2.50 -6.11 -8.15
N LYS A 133 -2.09 -6.30 -9.39
CA LYS A 133 -2.85 -5.92 -10.60
C LYS A 133 -3.30 -4.45 -10.61
N ARG A 134 -2.44 -3.55 -10.16
CA ARG A 134 -2.68 -2.10 -10.22
C ARG A 134 -1.52 -1.40 -10.92
N LYS A 135 -1.84 -0.50 -11.87
CA LYS A 135 -0.82 0.21 -12.66
C LYS A 135 0.02 1.17 -11.85
N ASN A 136 -0.54 1.67 -10.76
CA ASN A 136 0.08 2.61 -9.85
C ASN A 136 0.70 1.92 -8.63
N LEU A 137 1.28 0.76 -8.83
CA LEU A 137 2.10 0.05 -7.86
C LEU A 137 3.58 0.28 -8.16
N MET A 138 4.37 0.46 -7.11
CA MET A 138 5.84 0.35 -7.10
C MET A 138 6.23 -0.81 -6.17
N VAL A 139 7.14 -1.68 -6.62
CA VAL A 139 7.70 -2.77 -5.81
C VAL A 139 9.18 -2.57 -5.63
#